data_15ac75b2c20a009ce299ca8328bb2451
#
_entry.id   15ac75b2c20a009ce299ca8328bb2451
#
_cell.length_a   1.000
_cell.length_b   1.000
_cell.length_c   1.000
_cell.angle_alpha   90.00
_cell.angle_beta   90.00
_cell.angle_gamma   90.00
#
_symmetry.space_group_name_H-M   'P 1'
#
loop_
_entity.id
_entity.type
_entity.pdbx_description
1 polymer ?
#
loop_
_entity_poly.entity_id
_entity_poly.type
_entity_poly.pdbx_seq_one_letter_code
_entity_poly.pdbx_strand_id
1 'polypeptide(L)'
;FARTGRETEFAAVDGISFTLDAGECLGLIGESGSGKSMTSKCIMRLLNPRLFDMRGSVQWNGKEMLAVKLNELDGYRGKQISMIPQNPMTAFAPMLKLGKQMELSFSLKGRREQTQFRERLAAALADVNLPDAEKIINSYPHELSGGMLQRVMIALTILQRPELIIADEITTAVDAASEYLILNELEKLRRAGVSMI
;
A
#
# COMPACT_ATOMS: atom_id res chain seq x y z
N PHE A 1 6.37 15.58 -13.88
CA PHE A 1 5.83 16.93 -14.15
C PHE A 1 4.37 16.97 -13.75
N ALA A 2 3.95 17.96 -12.94
CA ALA A 2 2.56 18.24 -12.66
C ALA A 2 2.10 19.39 -13.55
N ARG A 3 1.07 19.18 -14.37
CA ARG A 3 0.40 20.26 -15.08
C ARG A 3 -0.71 20.80 -14.20
N THR A 4 -0.52 21.98 -13.62
CA THR A 4 -1.66 22.82 -13.23
C THR A 4 -2.06 23.63 -14.45
N GLY A 5 -3.30 23.53 -14.89
CA GLY A 5 -3.78 24.26 -16.06
C GLY A 5 -3.56 25.76 -15.90
N ARG A 6 -2.71 26.30 -16.74
CA ARG A 6 -2.23 27.68 -16.96
C ARG A 6 -0.86 28.00 -16.34
N GLU A 7 0.15 27.99 -17.18
CA GLU A 7 1.38 28.81 -17.20
C GLU A 7 2.61 28.40 -16.39
N THR A 8 2.60 27.46 -15.46
CA THR A 8 3.87 26.98 -14.87
C THR A 8 3.89 25.46 -14.71
N GLU A 9 4.62 24.79 -15.60
CA GLU A 9 4.99 23.40 -15.38
C GLU A 9 6.07 23.38 -14.28
N PHE A 10 5.85 22.64 -13.18
CA PHE A 10 6.90 22.37 -12.22
C PHE A 10 7.16 20.87 -12.11
N ALA A 11 8.41 20.50 -11.93
CA ALA A 11 8.78 19.12 -11.71
C ALA A 11 8.55 18.76 -10.23
N ALA A 12 7.54 17.92 -9.95
CA ALA A 12 7.32 17.40 -8.60
C ALA A 12 8.36 16.33 -8.21
N VAL A 13 8.90 15.63 -9.21
CA VAL A 13 10.03 14.70 -9.11
C VAL A 13 10.86 14.89 -10.38
N ASP A 14 12.17 15.11 -10.25
CA ASP A 14 13.07 15.33 -11.37
C ASP A 14 14.34 14.48 -11.24
N GLY A 15 14.62 13.70 -12.30
CA GLY A 15 15.88 12.99 -12.50
C GLY A 15 16.20 11.90 -11.46
N ILE A 16 15.20 11.22 -10.87
CA ILE A 16 15.43 10.12 -9.95
C ILE A 16 15.65 8.82 -10.72
N SER A 17 16.71 8.09 -10.36
CA SER A 17 16.97 6.73 -10.83
C SER A 17 17.51 5.88 -9.69
N PHE A 18 16.99 4.67 -9.52
CA PHE A 18 17.48 3.66 -8.60
C PHE A 18 17.09 2.26 -9.07
N THR A 19 17.77 1.28 -8.53
CA THR A 19 17.44 -0.14 -8.68
C THR A 19 17.20 -0.74 -7.30
N LEU A 20 16.39 -1.80 -7.25
CA LEU A 20 16.11 -2.56 -6.04
C LEU A 20 16.09 -4.03 -6.42
N ASP A 21 16.98 -4.82 -5.84
CA ASP A 21 17.01 -6.25 -6.05
C ASP A 21 15.98 -6.97 -5.17
N ALA A 22 15.69 -8.24 -5.51
CA ALA A 22 14.73 -9.03 -4.75
C ALA A 22 15.17 -9.19 -3.27
N GLY A 23 14.26 -8.89 -2.33
CA GLY A 23 14.52 -8.96 -0.89
C GLY A 23 15.28 -7.76 -0.30
N GLU A 24 15.63 -6.77 -1.12
CA GLU A 24 16.26 -5.53 -0.63
C GLU A 24 15.25 -4.54 -0.03
N CYS A 25 15.77 -3.65 0.81
CA CYS A 25 15.03 -2.53 1.39
C CYS A 25 15.72 -1.21 1.03
N LEU A 26 15.00 -0.32 0.36
CA LEU A 26 15.47 1.01 -0.02
C LEU A 26 14.76 2.09 0.81
N GLY A 27 15.51 2.87 1.57
CA GLY A 27 14.98 4.03 2.30
C GLY A 27 15.01 5.29 1.44
N LEU A 28 13.84 5.92 1.20
CA LEU A 28 13.75 7.25 0.62
C LEU A 28 13.73 8.31 1.72
N ILE A 29 14.83 9.06 1.86
CA ILE A 29 14.98 10.09 2.89
C ILE A 29 14.94 11.47 2.24
N GLY A 30 14.27 12.42 2.90
CA GLY A 30 14.18 13.81 2.46
C GLY A 30 13.14 14.59 3.25
N GLU A 31 13.18 15.92 3.14
CA GLU A 31 12.25 16.82 3.81
C GLU A 31 10.80 16.64 3.30
N SER A 32 9.83 17.21 4.02
CA SER A 32 8.45 17.27 3.54
C SER A 32 8.39 18.03 2.21
N GLY A 33 7.66 17.50 1.23
CA GLY A 33 7.58 18.08 -0.11
C GLY A 33 8.72 17.68 -1.08
N SER A 34 9.73 16.90 -0.65
CA SER A 34 10.84 16.47 -1.52
C SER A 34 10.47 15.46 -2.61
N GLY A 35 9.22 15.04 -2.69
CA GLY A 35 8.74 14.13 -3.74
C GLY A 35 8.69 12.65 -3.38
N LYS A 36 8.98 12.22 -2.13
CA LYS A 36 8.96 10.81 -1.69
C LYS A 36 7.63 10.12 -2.03
N SER A 37 6.52 10.65 -1.53
CA SER A 37 5.19 10.10 -1.80
C SER A 37 4.78 10.19 -3.27
N MET A 38 5.28 11.20 -3.99
CA MET A 38 5.06 11.31 -5.43
C MET A 38 5.80 10.22 -6.19
N THR A 39 7.04 9.92 -5.82
CA THR A 39 7.83 8.81 -6.37
C THR A 39 7.10 7.48 -6.17
N SER A 40 6.63 7.19 -4.95
CA SER A 40 5.83 6.01 -4.62
C SER A 40 4.58 5.89 -5.50
N LYS A 41 3.84 6.99 -5.66
CA LYS A 41 2.64 7.04 -6.52
C LYS A 41 2.97 6.90 -8.00
N CYS A 42 4.13 7.40 -8.47
CA CYS A 42 4.60 7.20 -9.83
C CYS A 42 4.85 5.72 -10.12
N ILE A 43 5.58 5.02 -9.25
CA ILE A 43 5.87 3.58 -9.37
C ILE A 43 4.55 2.79 -9.49
N MET A 44 3.58 3.10 -8.65
CA MET A 44 2.26 2.48 -8.63
C MET A 44 1.31 3.00 -9.72
N ARG A 45 1.70 4.01 -10.51
CA ARG A 45 0.83 4.70 -11.48
C ARG A 45 -0.50 5.16 -10.88
N LEU A 46 -0.48 5.65 -9.64
CA LEU A 46 -1.66 6.16 -8.93
C LEU A 46 -1.94 7.64 -9.20
N LEU A 47 -1.06 8.33 -9.92
CA LEU A 47 -1.25 9.73 -10.28
C LEU A 47 -2.28 9.87 -11.41
N ASN A 48 -3.12 10.88 -11.30
CA ASN A 48 -4.10 11.19 -12.33
C ASN A 48 -3.38 11.65 -13.62
N PRO A 49 -3.49 10.93 -14.75
CA PRO A 49 -2.77 11.27 -16.00
C PRO A 49 -3.25 12.57 -16.65
N ARG A 50 -4.37 13.14 -16.20
CA ARG A 50 -4.84 14.47 -16.68
C ARG A 50 -4.12 15.62 -15.97
N LEU A 51 -3.53 15.36 -14.81
CA LEU A 51 -2.85 16.37 -13.97
C LEU A 51 -1.33 16.19 -13.96
N PHE A 52 -0.84 14.98 -14.21
CA PHE A 52 0.56 14.63 -14.11
C PHE A 52 1.05 13.97 -15.40
N ASP A 53 2.15 14.49 -15.92
CA ASP A 53 2.90 13.87 -17.01
C ASP A 53 4.06 13.07 -16.40
N MET A 54 4.09 11.75 -16.62
CA MET A 54 5.15 10.88 -16.13
C MET A 54 6.07 10.52 -17.28
N ARG A 55 7.36 10.82 -17.12
CA ARG A 55 8.42 10.52 -18.10
C ARG A 55 9.49 9.66 -17.45
N GLY A 56 10.11 8.78 -18.22
CA GLY A 56 11.13 7.87 -17.77
C GLY A 56 10.69 6.42 -17.91
N SER A 57 11.22 5.55 -17.05
CA SER A 57 10.97 4.10 -17.09
C SER A 57 10.79 3.57 -15.68
N VAL A 58 9.83 2.67 -15.50
CA VAL A 58 9.63 1.88 -14.27
C VAL A 58 9.62 0.41 -14.68
N GLN A 59 10.71 -0.28 -14.42
CA GLN A 59 10.85 -1.70 -14.75
C GLN A 59 10.45 -2.57 -13.55
N TRP A 60 9.55 -3.51 -13.78
CA TRP A 60 9.16 -4.53 -12.80
C TRP A 60 9.36 -5.92 -13.41
N ASN A 61 10.31 -6.69 -12.89
CA ASN A 61 10.65 -8.02 -13.42
C ASN A 61 10.84 -8.03 -14.96
N GLY A 62 11.56 -7.02 -15.47
CA GLY A 62 11.83 -6.85 -16.91
C GLY A 62 10.66 -6.26 -17.72
N LYS A 63 9.54 -5.91 -17.09
CA LYS A 63 8.38 -5.32 -17.76
C LYS A 63 8.28 -3.82 -17.49
N GLU A 64 8.11 -3.02 -18.56
CA GLU A 64 7.92 -1.57 -18.46
C GLU A 64 6.52 -1.24 -17.95
N MET A 65 6.43 -0.81 -16.70
CA MET A 65 5.15 -0.56 -16.02
C MET A 65 4.43 0.68 -16.55
N LEU A 66 5.14 1.67 -17.08
CA LEU A 66 4.49 2.85 -17.67
C LEU A 66 3.78 2.53 -18.99
N ALA A 67 4.19 1.45 -19.68
CA ALA A 67 3.56 0.97 -20.91
C ALA A 67 2.38 -0.01 -20.68
N VAL A 68 2.22 -0.55 -19.45
CA VAL A 68 1.11 -1.47 -19.12
C VAL A 68 -0.23 -0.73 -19.25
N LYS A 69 -1.23 -1.35 -19.84
CA LYS A 69 -2.58 -0.78 -19.92
C LYS A 69 -3.20 -0.65 -18.53
N LEU A 70 -4.02 0.40 -18.31
CA LEU A 70 -4.60 0.67 -16.98
C LEU A 70 -5.41 -0.50 -16.41
N ASN A 71 -6.17 -1.20 -17.27
CA ASN A 71 -6.95 -2.37 -16.88
C ASN A 71 -6.12 -3.62 -16.54
N GLU A 72 -4.84 -3.66 -16.93
CA GLU A 72 -3.91 -4.74 -16.61
C GLU A 72 -3.18 -4.49 -15.29
N LEU A 73 -3.16 -3.24 -14.79
CA LEU A 73 -2.49 -2.89 -13.53
C LEU A 73 -3.06 -3.61 -12.31
N ASP A 74 -4.32 -4.03 -12.36
CA ASP A 74 -4.95 -4.82 -11.30
C ASP A 74 -4.32 -6.23 -11.15
N GLY A 75 -3.53 -6.67 -12.12
CA GLY A 75 -2.69 -7.86 -12.03
C GLY A 75 -1.44 -7.68 -11.16
N TYR A 76 -1.04 -6.44 -10.93
CA TYR A 76 0.16 -6.05 -10.16
C TYR A 76 -0.20 -5.43 -8.81
N ARG A 77 -1.11 -4.46 -8.80
CA ARG A 77 -1.53 -3.72 -7.60
C ARG A 77 -2.26 -4.64 -6.63
N GLY A 78 -1.82 -4.63 -5.37
CA GLY A 78 -2.38 -5.47 -4.31
C GLY A 78 -2.12 -6.98 -4.48
N LYS A 79 -1.28 -7.38 -5.45
CA LYS A 79 -0.88 -8.78 -5.67
C LYS A 79 0.64 -8.93 -5.67
N GLN A 80 1.32 -8.30 -6.62
CA GLN A 80 2.78 -8.30 -6.71
C GLN A 80 3.38 -7.08 -6.00
N ILE A 81 2.73 -5.93 -6.14
CA ILE A 81 3.16 -4.66 -5.55
C ILE A 81 2.04 -4.13 -4.68
N SER A 82 2.29 -3.94 -3.39
CA SER A 82 1.35 -3.33 -2.45
C SER A 82 1.88 -1.98 -1.97
N MET A 83 0.97 -1.05 -1.70
CA MET A 83 1.30 0.25 -1.13
C MET A 83 0.55 0.46 0.18
N ILE A 84 1.27 0.88 1.20
CA ILE A 84 0.72 1.33 2.46
C ILE A 84 0.87 2.86 2.49
N PRO A 85 -0.20 3.65 2.28
CA PRO A 85 -0.12 5.10 2.23
C PRO A 85 0.00 5.71 3.62
N GLN A 86 0.53 6.92 3.71
CA GLN A 86 0.63 7.71 4.93
C GLN A 86 -0.75 7.95 5.58
N ASN A 87 -1.78 8.22 4.79
CA ASN A 87 -3.14 8.39 5.30
C ASN A 87 -4.03 7.18 4.94
N PRO A 88 -4.27 6.27 5.90
CA PRO A 88 -5.04 5.06 5.65
C PRO A 88 -6.50 5.31 5.29
N MET A 89 -7.09 6.44 5.71
CA MET A 89 -8.48 6.81 5.40
C MET A 89 -8.73 6.93 3.89
N THR A 90 -7.70 7.30 3.12
CA THR A 90 -7.83 7.47 1.66
C THR A 90 -7.88 6.14 0.90
N ALA A 91 -7.52 5.05 1.55
CA ALA A 91 -7.50 3.72 0.95
C ALA A 91 -8.84 2.97 1.06
N PHE A 92 -9.72 3.42 1.95
CA PHE A 92 -10.99 2.76 2.21
C PHE A 92 -12.19 3.57 1.71
N ALA A 93 -13.18 2.88 1.15
CA ALA A 93 -14.46 3.48 0.78
C ALA A 93 -15.29 3.76 2.05
N PRO A 94 -15.64 5.02 2.36
CA PRO A 94 -16.22 5.40 3.66
C PRO A 94 -17.60 4.80 3.92
N MET A 95 -18.35 4.48 2.85
CA MET A 95 -19.72 3.99 2.92
C MET A 95 -19.85 2.46 2.89
N LEU A 96 -18.72 1.74 2.89
CA LEU A 96 -18.72 0.27 2.89
C LEU A 96 -18.05 -0.24 4.17
N LYS A 97 -18.61 -1.29 4.76
CA LYS A 97 -17.96 -2.00 5.87
C LYS A 97 -16.63 -2.58 5.44
N LEU A 98 -15.65 -2.57 6.34
CA LEU A 98 -14.29 -3.03 6.06
C LEU A 98 -14.25 -4.48 5.56
N GLY A 99 -15.01 -5.39 6.17
CA GLY A 99 -15.08 -6.78 5.72
C GLY A 99 -15.51 -6.92 4.27
N LYS A 100 -16.48 -6.10 3.82
CA LYS A 100 -16.90 -6.12 2.41
C LYS A 100 -15.82 -5.63 1.47
N GLN A 101 -15.09 -4.59 1.84
CA GLN A 101 -13.96 -4.08 1.05
C GLN A 101 -12.83 -5.11 0.96
N MET A 102 -12.53 -5.78 2.07
CA MET A 102 -11.52 -6.84 2.14
C MET A 102 -11.90 -8.02 1.24
N GLU A 103 -13.14 -8.51 1.31
CA GLU A 103 -13.64 -9.58 0.44
C GLU A 103 -13.50 -9.24 -1.05
N LEU A 104 -13.81 -7.98 -1.42
CA LEU A 104 -13.66 -7.50 -2.80
C LEU A 104 -12.19 -7.44 -3.22
N SER A 105 -11.30 -6.93 -2.36
CA SER A 105 -9.86 -6.82 -2.64
C SER A 105 -9.20 -8.16 -2.88
N PHE A 106 -9.65 -9.21 -2.18
CA PHE A 106 -9.15 -10.58 -2.36
C PHE A 106 -9.94 -11.39 -3.40
N SER A 107 -10.95 -10.79 -4.05
CA SER A 107 -11.78 -11.45 -5.08
C SER A 107 -12.37 -12.79 -4.63
N LEU A 108 -12.80 -12.88 -3.36
CA LEU A 108 -13.26 -14.12 -2.74
C LEU A 108 -14.56 -14.63 -3.38
N LYS A 109 -14.57 -15.90 -3.74
CA LYS A 109 -15.70 -16.57 -4.37
C LYS A 109 -16.25 -17.68 -3.46
N GLY A 110 -17.45 -17.46 -2.93
CA GLY A 110 -18.14 -18.49 -2.15
C GLY A 110 -17.77 -18.54 -0.67
N ARG A 111 -18.62 -19.24 0.11
CA ARG A 111 -18.57 -19.28 1.57
C ARG A 111 -17.26 -19.87 2.12
N ARG A 112 -16.74 -20.91 1.47
CA ARG A 112 -15.52 -21.60 1.94
C ARG A 112 -14.31 -20.68 1.94
N GLU A 113 -14.10 -19.95 0.83
CA GLU A 113 -13.00 -18.98 0.71
C GLU A 113 -13.16 -17.83 1.70
N GLN A 114 -14.39 -17.34 1.91
CA GLN A 114 -14.68 -16.29 2.88
C GLN A 114 -14.37 -16.75 4.31
N THR A 115 -14.73 -17.99 4.69
CA THR A 115 -14.42 -18.53 6.02
C THR A 115 -12.91 -18.65 6.22
N GLN A 116 -12.18 -19.25 5.28
CA GLN A 116 -10.73 -19.37 5.37
C GLN A 116 -10.03 -18.01 5.38
N PHE A 117 -10.54 -17.06 4.61
CA PHE A 117 -10.02 -15.69 4.63
C PHE A 117 -10.22 -15.03 6.00
N ARG A 118 -11.40 -15.16 6.61
CA ARG A 118 -11.69 -14.58 7.93
C ARG A 118 -10.78 -15.14 9.02
N GLU A 119 -10.51 -16.45 9.02
CA GLU A 119 -9.55 -17.07 9.94
C GLU A 119 -8.14 -16.49 9.79
N ARG A 120 -7.66 -16.38 8.54
CA ARG A 120 -6.35 -15.79 8.24
C ARG A 120 -6.30 -14.28 8.58
N LEU A 121 -7.39 -13.57 8.32
CA LEU A 121 -7.51 -12.15 8.64
C LEU A 121 -7.48 -11.93 10.15
N ALA A 122 -8.17 -12.77 10.93
CA ALA A 122 -8.16 -12.68 12.39
C ALA A 122 -6.73 -12.86 12.95
N ALA A 123 -5.97 -13.82 12.43
CA ALA A 123 -4.57 -14.01 12.82
C ALA A 123 -3.72 -12.78 12.46
N ALA A 124 -3.80 -12.29 11.21
CA ALA A 124 -3.03 -11.12 10.78
C ALA A 124 -3.40 -9.84 11.53
N LEU A 125 -4.66 -9.65 11.92
CA LEU A 125 -5.09 -8.53 12.76
C LEU A 125 -4.52 -8.66 14.19
N ALA A 126 -4.48 -9.87 14.75
CA ALA A 126 -3.87 -10.11 16.06
C ALA A 126 -2.36 -9.79 16.06
N ASP A 127 -1.64 -10.15 14.98
CA ASP A 127 -0.20 -9.86 14.82
C ASP A 127 0.12 -8.35 14.83
N VAL A 128 -0.86 -7.52 14.45
CA VAL A 128 -0.75 -6.04 14.50
C VAL A 128 -1.51 -5.43 15.69
N ASN A 129 -1.75 -6.20 16.75
CA ASN A 129 -2.45 -5.78 17.98
C ASN A 129 -3.89 -5.26 17.74
N LEU A 130 -4.64 -5.97 16.91
CA LEU A 130 -6.08 -5.77 16.68
C LEU A 130 -6.84 -7.10 16.82
N PRO A 131 -6.97 -7.63 18.05
CA PRO A 131 -7.47 -9.00 18.25
C PRO A 131 -8.97 -9.18 17.97
N ASP A 132 -9.77 -8.10 17.98
CA ASP A 132 -11.21 -8.16 17.73
C ASP A 132 -11.53 -8.05 16.24
N ALA A 133 -11.23 -9.12 15.50
CA ALA A 133 -11.43 -9.19 14.05
C ALA A 133 -12.90 -9.01 13.65
N GLU A 134 -13.86 -9.55 14.42
CA GLU A 134 -15.28 -9.43 14.10
C GLU A 134 -15.76 -7.98 14.19
N LYS A 135 -15.31 -7.22 15.19
CA LYS A 135 -15.57 -5.80 15.30
C LYS A 135 -15.01 -5.05 14.10
N ILE A 136 -13.74 -5.29 13.74
CA ILE A 136 -13.08 -4.65 12.60
C ILE A 136 -13.84 -4.93 11.28
N ILE A 137 -14.19 -6.18 11.01
CA ILE A 137 -14.89 -6.61 9.80
C ILE A 137 -16.25 -5.91 9.68
N ASN A 138 -16.95 -5.72 10.80
CA ASN A 138 -18.28 -5.14 10.82
C ASN A 138 -18.31 -3.61 10.92
N SER A 139 -17.18 -2.97 11.16
CA SER A 139 -17.05 -1.52 11.24
C SER A 139 -16.95 -0.85 9.88
N TYR A 140 -17.38 0.42 9.83
CA TYR A 140 -17.05 1.35 8.76
C TYR A 140 -15.69 2.01 9.03
N PRO A 141 -14.98 2.52 8.00
CA PRO A 141 -13.67 3.16 8.19
C PRO A 141 -13.70 4.30 9.23
N HIS A 142 -14.74 5.12 9.22
CA HIS A 142 -14.88 6.27 10.12
C HIS A 142 -15.17 5.90 11.60
N GLU A 143 -15.50 4.64 11.89
CA GLU A 143 -15.68 4.14 13.26
C GLU A 143 -14.37 3.70 13.91
N LEU A 144 -13.26 3.66 13.16
CA LEU A 144 -11.93 3.29 13.63
C LEU A 144 -11.02 4.51 13.69
N SER A 145 -10.07 4.51 14.63
CA SER A 145 -9.01 5.52 14.66
C SER A 145 -8.06 5.37 13.45
N GLY A 146 -7.33 6.44 13.10
CA GLY A 146 -6.32 6.39 12.03
C GLY A 146 -5.27 5.29 12.25
N GLY A 147 -4.79 5.14 13.49
CA GLY A 147 -3.85 4.06 13.84
C GLY A 147 -4.44 2.66 13.74
N MET A 148 -5.74 2.47 14.02
CA MET A 148 -6.40 1.19 13.79
C MET A 148 -6.51 0.88 12.29
N LEU A 149 -6.90 1.84 11.46
CA LEU A 149 -6.96 1.67 10.02
C LEU A 149 -5.59 1.39 9.40
N GLN A 150 -4.54 2.05 9.92
CA GLN A 150 -3.16 1.80 9.51
C GLN A 150 -2.79 0.33 9.76
N ARG A 151 -3.07 -0.18 10.95
CA ARG A 151 -2.82 -1.58 11.31
C ARG A 151 -3.66 -2.56 10.48
N VAL A 152 -4.90 -2.22 10.18
CA VAL A 152 -5.73 -3.00 9.24
C VAL A 152 -5.08 -3.08 7.86
N MET A 153 -4.57 -1.96 7.31
CA MET A 153 -3.88 -1.98 6.03
C MET A 153 -2.63 -2.85 6.04
N ILE A 154 -1.86 -2.80 7.11
CA ILE A 154 -0.65 -3.62 7.27
C ILE A 154 -1.04 -5.11 7.33
N ALA A 155 -2.06 -5.48 8.12
CA ALA A 155 -2.57 -6.85 8.17
C ALA A 155 -3.02 -7.35 6.79
N LEU A 156 -3.70 -6.51 6.01
CA LEU A 156 -4.09 -6.86 4.63
C LEU A 156 -2.87 -7.05 3.72
N THR A 157 -1.85 -6.21 3.85
CA THR A 157 -0.60 -6.34 3.09
C THR A 157 0.13 -7.63 3.44
N ILE A 158 0.18 -8.01 4.72
CA ILE A 158 0.73 -9.30 5.18
C ILE A 158 -0.01 -10.47 4.51
N LEU A 159 -1.34 -10.41 4.45
CA LEU A 159 -2.16 -11.44 3.83
C LEU A 159 -2.00 -11.55 2.31
N GLN A 160 -1.73 -10.43 1.65
CA GLN A 160 -1.51 -10.38 0.20
C GLN A 160 -0.19 -11.03 -0.21
N ARG A 161 0.82 -11.02 0.66
CA ARG A 161 2.18 -11.53 0.39
C ARG A 161 2.76 -10.99 -0.92
N PRO A 162 2.85 -9.67 -1.10
CA PRO A 162 3.38 -9.08 -2.31
C PRO A 162 4.89 -9.36 -2.44
N GLU A 163 5.44 -9.16 -3.64
CA GLU A 163 6.89 -9.20 -3.88
C GLU A 163 7.57 -7.86 -3.50
N LEU A 164 6.80 -6.75 -3.58
CA LEU A 164 7.24 -5.41 -3.21
C LEU A 164 6.20 -4.71 -2.34
N ILE A 165 6.65 -4.14 -1.22
CA ILE A 165 5.87 -3.22 -0.38
C ILE A 165 6.45 -1.81 -0.53
N ILE A 166 5.60 -0.85 -0.89
CA ILE A 166 5.91 0.57 -0.85
C ILE A 166 5.25 1.15 0.39
N ALA A 167 6.05 1.57 1.37
CA ALA A 167 5.61 2.03 2.68
C ALA A 167 5.85 3.54 2.83
N ASP A 168 4.78 4.35 2.78
CA ASP A 168 4.87 5.80 2.84
C ASP A 168 4.54 6.29 4.26
N GLU A 169 5.56 6.54 5.09
CA GLU A 169 5.48 7.05 6.48
C GLU A 169 4.50 6.26 7.37
N ILE A 170 4.58 4.95 7.35
CA ILE A 170 3.57 4.03 7.91
C ILE A 170 3.44 4.00 9.43
N THR A 171 4.36 4.63 10.18
CA THR A 171 4.35 4.62 11.64
C THR A 171 3.90 5.94 12.27
N THR A 172 3.67 6.99 11.48
CA THR A 172 3.35 8.33 11.99
C THR A 172 2.02 8.43 12.75
N ALA A 173 1.08 7.51 12.49
CA ALA A 173 -0.26 7.51 13.08
C ALA A 173 -0.48 6.43 14.16
N VAL A 174 0.58 5.73 14.59
CA VAL A 174 0.49 4.63 15.57
C VAL A 174 1.30 4.93 16.83
N ASP A 175 0.92 4.31 17.94
CA ASP A 175 1.65 4.37 19.20
C ASP A 175 2.94 3.52 19.14
N ALA A 176 3.91 3.81 20.03
CA ALA A 176 5.23 3.16 20.03
C ALA A 176 5.18 1.62 20.18
N ALA A 177 4.22 1.09 20.95
CA ALA A 177 4.08 -0.35 21.11
C ALA A 177 3.58 -1.00 19.80
N SER A 178 2.61 -0.37 19.16
CA SER A 178 2.11 -0.81 17.85
C SER A 178 3.16 -0.63 16.75
N GLU A 179 3.96 0.45 16.77
CA GLU A 179 5.07 0.66 15.85
C GLU A 179 6.06 -0.50 15.89
N TYR A 180 6.49 -0.92 17.08
CA TYR A 180 7.40 -2.06 17.25
C TYR A 180 6.83 -3.35 16.63
N LEU A 181 5.56 -3.65 16.86
CA LEU A 181 4.90 -4.83 16.28
C LEU A 181 4.85 -4.76 14.75
N ILE A 182 4.48 -3.60 14.21
CA ILE A 182 4.44 -3.36 12.76
C ILE A 182 5.81 -3.59 12.12
N LEU A 183 6.86 -2.98 12.69
CA LEU A 183 8.22 -3.13 12.18
C LEU A 183 8.70 -4.58 12.24
N ASN A 184 8.34 -5.32 13.29
CA ASN A 184 8.62 -6.75 13.40
C ASN A 184 7.94 -7.57 12.29
N GLU A 185 6.67 -7.30 11.99
CA GLU A 185 5.95 -8.01 10.93
C GLU A 185 6.55 -7.69 9.55
N LEU A 186 6.89 -6.43 9.29
CA LEU A 186 7.58 -6.05 8.06
C LEU A 186 8.96 -6.71 7.95
N GLU A 187 9.71 -6.79 9.03
CA GLU A 187 11.01 -7.49 9.05
C GLU A 187 10.87 -8.99 8.76
N LYS A 188 9.80 -9.65 9.24
CA LYS A 188 9.50 -11.05 8.87
C LYS A 188 9.27 -11.18 7.36
N LEU A 189 8.50 -10.26 6.76
CA LEU A 189 8.25 -10.25 5.32
C LEU A 189 9.56 -10.01 4.53
N ARG A 190 10.39 -9.07 4.98
CA ARG A 190 11.70 -8.82 4.38
C ARG A 190 12.60 -10.06 4.41
N ARG A 191 12.68 -10.75 5.55
CA ARG A 191 13.43 -12.02 5.69
C ARG A 191 12.84 -13.15 4.83
N ALA A 192 11.56 -13.09 4.51
CA ALA A 192 10.91 -14.01 3.59
C ALA A 192 11.12 -13.65 2.11
N GLY A 193 11.93 -12.61 1.82
CA GLY A 193 12.31 -12.20 0.46
C GLY A 193 11.43 -11.10 -0.14
N VAL A 194 10.55 -10.45 0.63
CA VAL A 194 9.75 -9.31 0.15
C VAL A 194 10.65 -8.07 0.11
N SER A 195 10.69 -7.41 -1.04
CA SER A 195 11.39 -6.13 -1.22
C SER A 195 10.57 -4.97 -0.64
N MET A 196 11.25 -3.88 -0.20
CA MET A 196 10.58 -2.73 0.41
C MET A 196 11.17 -1.39 -0.07
N ILE A 197 10.31 -0.41 -0.24
CA ILE A 197 10.66 0.99 -0.43
C ILE A 197 9.95 1.80 0.65
#